data_7ff3551d6a5b85c7c804efa4bdc4e96f
#
_entry.id   7ff3551d6a5b85c7c804efa4bdc4e96f
#
_cell.length_a   1.000
_cell.length_b   1.000
_cell.length_c   1.000
_cell.angle_alpha   90.00
_cell.angle_beta   90.00
_cell.angle_gamma   90.00
#
_symmetry.space_group_name_H-M   'P 1'
#
loop_
_entity.id
_entity.type
_entity.pdbx_description
1 polymer ?
#
loop_
_entity_poly.entity_id
_entity_poly.type
_entity_poly.pdbx_seq_one_letter_code
_entity_poly.pdbx_strand_id
1 'polypeptide(L)'
;MKTDDNTKLELVADMIDNIMVLMADKQVIFSFDCWFAKRPFITRIQQHKNIGIICNARIDSALYELPPTQKTGKRGRPKNHGDQLDTYDDKDFDFNHHKDGYRVAHRTVIAKIFNMQEVHAYVTKTTSNSRRLFLCTINPCDIHMGNVICSLSDEQ
;
A
#
# COMPACT_ATOMS: atom_id res chain seq x y z
N MET A 1 14.85 26.96 -4.93
CA MET A 1 15.81 25.84 -4.96
C MET A 1 15.00 24.56 -5.09
N LYS A 2 14.95 23.91 -6.27
CA LYS A 2 14.29 22.61 -6.44
C LYS A 2 15.15 21.61 -5.66
N THR A 3 14.56 20.96 -4.69
CA THR A 3 15.22 20.00 -3.83
C THR A 3 15.62 18.75 -4.63
N ASP A 4 16.81 18.23 -4.39
CA ASP A 4 17.39 17.00 -4.98
C ASP A 4 16.46 15.75 -4.89
N ASP A 5 15.44 15.77 -4.05
CA ASP A 5 14.56 14.64 -3.81
C ASP A 5 13.69 14.24 -5.02
N ASN A 6 13.27 15.21 -5.84
CA ASN A 6 12.54 14.89 -7.09
C ASN A 6 13.45 14.18 -8.10
N THR A 7 14.71 14.59 -8.18
CA THR A 7 15.69 14.01 -9.10
C THR A 7 15.99 12.54 -8.75
N LYS A 8 16.07 12.19 -7.46
CA LYS A 8 16.32 10.81 -7.02
C LYS A 8 15.17 9.88 -7.32
N LEU A 9 13.92 10.32 -7.10
CA LEU A 9 12.72 9.53 -7.41
C LEU A 9 12.58 9.30 -8.92
N GLU A 10 12.86 10.32 -9.73
CA GLU A 10 12.86 10.20 -11.18
C GLU A 10 13.93 9.23 -11.66
N LEU A 11 15.15 9.33 -11.13
CA LEU A 11 16.25 8.42 -11.49
C LEU A 11 15.90 6.96 -11.18
N VAL A 12 15.37 6.69 -10.00
CA VAL A 12 14.97 5.31 -9.64
C VAL A 12 13.81 4.83 -10.52
N ALA A 13 12.87 5.69 -10.85
CA ALA A 13 11.79 5.34 -11.77
C ALA A 13 12.31 5.00 -13.18
N ASP A 14 13.28 5.77 -13.70
CA ASP A 14 13.96 5.47 -14.97
C ASP A 14 14.69 4.12 -14.94
N MET A 15 15.35 3.81 -13.83
CA MET A 15 16.01 2.51 -13.64
C MET A 15 15.00 1.36 -13.66
N ILE A 16 13.84 1.54 -13.00
CA ILE A 16 12.78 0.54 -13.00
C ILE A 16 12.22 0.36 -14.42
N ASP A 17 11.94 1.43 -15.13
CA ASP A 17 11.44 1.35 -16.51
C ASP A 17 12.40 0.53 -17.41
N ASN A 18 13.72 0.75 -17.26
CA ASN A 18 14.73 -0.03 -18.00
C ASN A 18 14.74 -1.52 -17.59
N ILE A 19 14.63 -1.82 -16.30
CA ILE A 19 14.57 -3.21 -15.81
C ILE A 19 13.30 -3.89 -16.32
N MET A 20 12.18 -3.19 -16.33
CA MET A 20 10.89 -3.77 -16.76
C MET A 20 10.84 -4.12 -18.24
N VAL A 21 11.63 -3.46 -19.09
CA VAL A 21 11.82 -3.89 -20.48
C VAL A 21 12.45 -5.30 -20.53
N LEU A 22 13.42 -5.58 -19.67
CA LEU A 22 14.08 -6.90 -19.59
C LEU A 22 13.20 -7.97 -18.93
N MET A 23 12.22 -7.55 -18.14
CA MET A 23 11.33 -8.42 -17.36
C MET A 23 9.90 -8.48 -17.94
N ALA A 24 9.73 -8.17 -19.22
CA ALA A 24 8.41 -8.03 -19.83
C ALA A 24 7.54 -9.33 -19.75
N ASP A 25 8.18 -10.49 -19.72
CA ASP A 25 7.57 -11.83 -19.61
C ASP A 25 7.43 -12.34 -18.17
N LYS A 26 7.86 -11.56 -17.16
CA LYS A 26 7.87 -11.94 -15.74
C LYS A 26 6.86 -11.13 -14.95
N GLN A 27 6.27 -11.77 -13.93
CA GLN A 27 5.61 -11.04 -12.86
C GLN A 27 6.66 -10.55 -11.87
N VAL A 28 6.70 -9.26 -11.62
CA VAL A 28 7.69 -8.61 -10.76
C VAL A 28 7.01 -8.05 -9.52
N ILE A 29 7.55 -8.32 -8.35
CA ILE A 29 7.13 -7.70 -7.09
C ILE A 29 8.16 -6.64 -6.73
N PHE A 30 7.71 -5.41 -6.60
CA PHE A 30 8.54 -4.29 -6.20
C PHE A 30 8.25 -3.91 -4.75
N SER A 31 9.27 -4.03 -3.89
CA SER A 31 9.15 -3.64 -2.48
C SER A 31 10.02 -2.42 -2.19
N PHE A 32 9.46 -1.44 -1.47
CA PHE A 32 10.17 -0.21 -1.11
C PHE A 32 9.63 0.41 0.19
N ASP A 33 10.45 1.26 0.79
CA ASP A 33 10.15 1.94 2.05
C ASP A 33 9.28 3.20 1.87
N CYS A 34 8.95 3.85 2.99
CA CYS A 34 8.09 5.03 3.03
C CYS A 34 8.69 6.26 2.33
N TRP A 35 10.00 6.29 2.13
CA TRP A 35 10.65 7.39 1.44
C TRP A 35 10.25 7.44 -0.04
N PHE A 36 10.13 6.26 -0.67
CA PHE A 36 9.67 6.09 -2.06
C PHE A 36 8.15 6.07 -2.19
N ALA A 37 7.40 5.90 -1.10
CA ALA A 37 5.95 5.82 -1.10
C ALA A 37 5.31 7.19 -1.41
N LYS A 38 5.61 7.74 -2.58
CA LYS A 38 5.10 9.02 -3.11
C LYS A 38 4.21 8.76 -4.31
N ARG A 39 3.09 9.48 -4.35
CA ARG A 39 2.09 9.33 -5.42
C ARG A 39 2.66 9.43 -6.84
N PRO A 40 3.52 10.39 -7.20
CA PRO A 40 4.08 10.45 -8.57
C PRO A 40 4.89 9.21 -8.94
N PHE A 41 5.71 8.71 -8.00
CA PHE A 41 6.53 7.51 -8.18
C PHE A 41 5.67 6.26 -8.35
N ILE A 42 4.69 6.05 -7.45
CA ILE A 42 3.75 4.93 -7.52
C ILE A 42 2.98 4.96 -8.84
N THR A 43 2.48 6.13 -9.25
CA THR A 43 1.73 6.28 -10.51
C THR A 43 2.56 5.87 -11.72
N ARG A 44 3.85 6.21 -11.73
CA ARG A 44 4.75 5.83 -12.81
C ARG A 44 4.99 4.33 -12.85
N ILE A 45 5.29 3.72 -11.71
CA ILE A 45 5.52 2.26 -11.61
C ILE A 45 4.27 1.46 -12.02
N GLN A 46 3.07 1.92 -11.65
CA GLN A 46 1.81 1.27 -12.00
C GLN A 46 1.48 1.26 -13.51
N GLN A 47 2.24 1.96 -14.35
CA GLN A 47 2.11 1.85 -15.81
C GLN A 47 2.53 0.49 -16.33
N HIS A 48 3.39 -0.23 -15.60
CA HIS A 48 3.79 -1.60 -15.93
C HIS A 48 2.77 -2.60 -15.41
N LYS A 49 2.09 -3.30 -16.31
CA LYS A 49 0.98 -4.24 -15.99
C LYS A 49 1.42 -5.48 -15.21
N ASN A 50 2.70 -5.84 -15.29
CA ASN A 50 3.29 -7.01 -14.68
C ASN A 50 4.01 -6.69 -13.36
N ILE A 51 3.79 -5.50 -12.78
CA ILE A 51 4.32 -5.11 -11.47
C ILE A 51 3.26 -5.26 -10.38
N GLY A 52 3.61 -6.00 -9.31
CA GLY A 52 2.98 -5.92 -8.02
C GLY A 52 3.80 -5.02 -7.09
N ILE A 53 3.13 -4.20 -6.29
CA ILE A 53 3.77 -3.26 -5.37
C ILE A 53 3.51 -3.69 -3.93
N ILE A 54 4.56 -3.69 -3.11
CA ILE A 54 4.48 -3.74 -1.65
C ILE A 54 5.27 -2.53 -1.14
N CYS A 55 4.62 -1.59 -0.47
CA CYS A 55 5.33 -0.45 0.10
C CYS A 55 5.03 -0.28 1.59
N ASN A 56 6.10 0.00 2.36
CA ASN A 56 5.95 0.52 3.71
C ASN A 56 5.49 1.98 3.57
N ALA A 57 4.25 2.27 3.90
CA ALA A 57 3.69 3.61 3.84
C ALA A 57 3.77 4.29 5.20
N ARG A 58 3.66 5.60 5.23
CA ARG A 58 3.53 6.33 6.50
C ARG A 58 2.24 5.89 7.19
N ILE A 59 2.33 5.67 8.48
CA ILE A 59 1.19 5.20 9.29
C ILE A 59 -0.01 6.18 9.26
N ASP A 60 0.24 7.46 9.04
CA ASP A 60 -0.76 8.52 8.89
C ASP A 60 -1.26 8.70 7.44
N SER A 61 -0.97 7.76 6.54
CA SER A 61 -1.46 7.80 5.16
C SER A 61 -2.98 7.77 5.10
N ALA A 62 -3.56 8.62 4.24
CA ALA A 62 -5.02 8.69 4.08
C ALA A 62 -5.56 7.43 3.40
N LEU A 63 -6.28 6.63 4.15
CA LEU A 63 -6.99 5.42 3.74
C LEU A 63 -8.49 5.63 3.92
N TYR A 64 -9.28 5.00 3.07
CA TYR A 64 -10.74 5.11 3.11
C TYR A 64 -11.37 3.73 2.92
N GLU A 65 -12.56 3.57 3.45
CA GLU A 65 -13.39 2.41 3.15
C GLU A 65 -13.72 2.33 1.67
N LEU A 66 -14.07 1.12 1.21
CA LEU A 66 -14.61 0.92 -0.12
C LEU A 66 -15.91 1.74 -0.29
N PRO A 67 -16.22 2.17 -1.52
CA PRO A 67 -17.47 2.89 -1.76
C PRO A 67 -18.67 2.00 -1.40
N PRO A 68 -19.74 2.59 -0.84
CA PRO A 68 -20.92 1.83 -0.50
C PRO A 68 -21.57 1.20 -1.75
N THR A 69 -21.87 -0.08 -1.65
CA THR A 69 -22.44 -0.89 -2.75
C THR A 69 -23.87 -0.45 -3.11
N GLN A 70 -24.60 0.14 -2.17
CA GLN A 70 -25.98 0.58 -2.37
C GLN A 70 -26.02 2.02 -2.87
N LYS A 71 -26.71 2.23 -3.99
CA LYS A 71 -27.04 3.58 -4.46
C LYS A 71 -27.96 4.23 -3.41
N THR A 72 -27.50 5.30 -2.79
CA THR A 72 -28.24 5.99 -1.70
C THR A 72 -29.51 6.70 -2.17
N GLY A 73 -29.87 6.62 -3.46
CA GLY A 73 -31.05 7.31 -4.03
C GLY A 73 -31.05 8.83 -3.93
N LYS A 74 -30.03 9.41 -3.28
CA LYS A 74 -29.88 10.87 -3.14
C LYS A 74 -29.28 11.46 -4.40
N ARG A 75 -29.80 12.64 -4.78
CA ARG A 75 -29.32 13.43 -5.93
C ARG A 75 -27.86 13.87 -5.65
N GLY A 76 -26.90 13.45 -6.48
CA GLY A 76 -25.49 13.83 -6.34
C GLY A 76 -24.56 12.84 -7.04
N ARG A 77 -23.28 13.23 -7.17
CA ARG A 77 -22.24 12.34 -7.69
C ARG A 77 -22.02 11.15 -6.74
N PRO A 78 -21.96 9.91 -7.24
CA PRO A 78 -21.64 8.75 -6.40
C PRO A 78 -20.34 8.97 -5.64
N LYS A 79 -20.29 8.57 -4.36
CA LYS A 79 -19.05 8.60 -3.59
C LYS A 79 -18.07 7.58 -4.15
N ASN A 80 -16.83 8.00 -4.37
CA ASN A 80 -15.75 7.12 -4.87
C ASN A 80 -15.10 6.30 -3.75
N HIS A 81 -15.40 6.59 -2.49
CA HIS A 81 -14.90 5.91 -1.29
C HIS A 81 -15.88 6.09 -0.12
N GLY A 82 -15.72 5.26 0.90
CA GLY A 82 -16.42 5.41 2.18
C GLY A 82 -15.74 6.40 3.13
N ASP A 83 -15.88 6.14 4.42
CA ASP A 83 -15.32 7.01 5.46
C ASP A 83 -13.80 6.81 5.58
N GLN A 84 -13.13 7.82 6.13
CA GLN A 84 -11.69 7.73 6.36
C GLN A 84 -11.40 6.78 7.52
N LEU A 85 -10.39 5.94 7.34
CA LEU A 85 -9.92 4.97 8.33
C LEU A 85 -8.77 5.54 9.16
N ASP A 86 -8.78 5.21 10.45
CA ASP A 86 -7.67 5.52 11.35
C ASP A 86 -6.82 4.26 11.60
N THR A 87 -5.58 4.28 11.16
CA THR A 87 -4.62 3.18 11.36
C THR A 87 -4.21 2.97 12.82
N TYR A 88 -4.52 3.92 13.68
CA TYR A 88 -4.30 3.83 15.13
C TYR A 88 -5.52 3.27 15.89
N ASP A 89 -6.70 3.26 15.28
CA ASP A 89 -7.90 2.69 15.91
C ASP A 89 -8.00 1.19 15.60
N ASP A 90 -8.00 0.35 16.66
CA ASP A 90 -8.17 -1.09 16.54
C ASP A 90 -9.58 -1.49 16.05
N LYS A 91 -10.54 -0.57 16.03
CA LYS A 91 -11.88 -0.81 15.46
C LYS A 91 -11.88 -0.83 13.94
N ASP A 92 -10.97 -0.06 13.33
CA ASP A 92 -10.87 0.02 11.88
C ASP A 92 -10.05 -1.14 11.30
N PHE A 93 -9.21 -1.80 12.13
CA PHE A 93 -8.34 -2.89 11.72
C PHE A 93 -8.43 -4.06 12.69
N ASP A 94 -8.85 -5.22 12.18
CA ASP A 94 -8.99 -6.45 12.96
C ASP A 94 -7.68 -7.24 12.98
N PHE A 95 -7.02 -7.28 14.14
CA PHE A 95 -5.72 -7.94 14.35
C PHE A 95 -5.88 -9.44 14.62
N ASN A 96 -6.29 -10.19 13.60
CA ASN A 96 -6.60 -11.62 13.69
C ASN A 96 -5.38 -12.53 13.51
N HIS A 97 -4.31 -12.04 12.90
CA HIS A 97 -3.12 -12.83 12.62
C HIS A 97 -2.00 -12.49 13.60
N HIS A 98 -1.35 -13.54 14.14
CA HIS A 98 -0.24 -13.40 15.06
C HIS A 98 0.96 -14.20 14.54
N LYS A 99 2.11 -13.56 14.37
CA LYS A 99 3.35 -14.22 13.97
C LYS A 99 4.57 -13.46 14.49
N ASP A 100 5.54 -14.19 15.02
CA ASP A 100 6.87 -13.68 15.40
C ASP A 100 6.83 -12.42 16.31
N GLY A 101 5.85 -12.36 17.24
CA GLY A 101 5.67 -11.20 18.13
C GLY A 101 4.89 -10.03 17.54
N TYR A 102 4.45 -10.15 16.29
CA TYR A 102 3.59 -9.17 15.62
C TYR A 102 2.13 -9.61 15.60
N ARG A 103 1.24 -8.64 15.75
CA ARG A 103 -0.18 -8.78 15.39
C ARG A 103 -0.37 -8.08 14.05
N VAL A 104 -1.05 -8.73 13.14
CA VAL A 104 -1.27 -8.21 11.78
C VAL A 104 -2.76 -8.11 11.53
N ALA A 105 -3.20 -6.96 11.07
CA ALA A 105 -4.54 -6.72 10.55
C ALA A 105 -4.45 -6.52 9.03
N HIS A 106 -5.41 -7.07 8.30
CA HIS A 106 -5.56 -6.89 6.86
C HIS A 106 -6.93 -6.29 6.54
N ARG A 107 -6.95 -5.31 5.65
CA ARG A 107 -8.19 -4.74 5.13
C ARG A 107 -7.98 -4.26 3.69
N THR A 108 -8.97 -4.48 2.84
CA THR A 108 -9.03 -3.85 1.52
C THR A 108 -9.54 -2.41 1.67
N VAL A 109 -8.82 -1.46 1.10
CA VAL A 109 -9.05 -0.02 1.30
C VAL A 109 -8.87 0.77 0.01
N ILE A 110 -9.36 1.99 -0.02
CA ILE A 110 -9.00 2.98 -1.03
C ILE A 110 -7.84 3.83 -0.49
N ALA A 111 -6.72 3.87 -1.19
CA ALA A 111 -5.53 4.60 -0.76
C ALA A 111 -5.26 5.85 -1.61
N LYS A 112 -5.10 7.01 -0.94
CA LYS A 112 -4.84 8.28 -1.64
C LYS A 112 -3.52 8.28 -2.41
N ILE A 113 -2.46 7.65 -1.87
CA ILE A 113 -1.15 7.58 -2.55
C ILE A 113 -1.18 6.69 -3.79
N PHE A 114 -2.16 5.80 -3.92
CA PHE A 114 -2.45 4.97 -5.09
C PHE A 114 -3.55 5.58 -5.99
N ASN A 115 -3.64 6.90 -6.08
CA ASN A 115 -4.63 7.60 -6.89
C ASN A 115 -6.10 7.21 -6.60
N MET A 116 -6.42 7.02 -5.33
CA MET A 116 -7.75 6.58 -4.89
C MET A 116 -8.15 5.21 -5.47
N GLN A 117 -7.17 4.34 -5.70
CA GLN A 117 -7.40 2.95 -6.11
C GLN A 117 -7.54 2.03 -4.91
N GLU A 118 -8.20 0.91 -5.16
CA GLU A 118 -8.31 -0.20 -4.21
C GLU A 118 -6.97 -0.90 -4.05
N VAL A 119 -6.55 -1.08 -2.79
CA VAL A 119 -5.33 -1.78 -2.40
C VAL A 119 -5.56 -2.56 -1.12
N HIS A 120 -4.66 -3.48 -0.80
CA HIS A 120 -4.64 -4.21 0.46
C HIS A 120 -3.76 -3.49 1.47
N ALA A 121 -4.34 -3.08 2.59
CA ALA A 121 -3.62 -2.49 3.71
C ALA A 121 -3.34 -3.56 4.77
N TYR A 122 -2.10 -3.63 5.20
CA TYR A 122 -1.65 -4.45 6.31
C TYR A 122 -1.10 -3.53 7.39
N VAL A 123 -1.68 -3.59 8.57
CA VAL A 123 -1.14 -2.89 9.75
C VAL A 123 -0.49 -3.93 10.64
N THR A 124 0.80 -3.77 10.91
CA THR A 124 1.50 -4.57 11.92
C THR A 124 1.57 -3.81 13.23
N LYS A 125 1.43 -4.54 14.34
CA LYS A 125 1.48 -4.00 15.70
C LYS A 125 2.36 -4.89 16.55
N THR A 126 3.38 -4.30 17.19
CA THR A 126 4.26 -4.99 18.14
C THR A 126 3.64 -5.03 19.54
N THR A 127 4.23 -5.82 20.43
CA THR A 127 3.89 -5.83 21.86
C THR A 127 4.07 -4.46 22.53
N SER A 128 5.02 -3.65 22.04
CA SER A 128 5.25 -2.26 22.49
C SER A 128 4.29 -1.25 21.86
N ASN A 129 3.28 -1.71 21.12
CA ASN A 129 2.28 -0.89 20.41
C ASN A 129 2.85 -0.04 19.25
N SER A 130 4.08 -0.30 18.82
CA SER A 130 4.61 0.29 17.59
C SER A 130 3.86 -0.28 16.39
N ARG A 131 3.49 0.57 15.44
CA ARG A 131 2.70 0.20 14.26
C ARG A 131 3.41 0.56 12.98
N ARG A 132 3.24 -0.28 11.96
CA ARG A 132 3.66 0.00 10.58
C ARG A 132 2.53 -0.30 9.62
N LEU A 133 2.48 0.46 8.54
CA LEU A 133 1.50 0.31 7.48
C LEU A 133 2.18 -0.16 6.20
N PHE A 134 1.75 -1.30 5.68
CA PHE A 134 2.14 -1.77 4.36
C PHE A 134 0.93 -1.72 3.43
N LEU A 135 1.15 -1.17 2.24
CA LEU A 135 0.14 -1.14 1.18
C LEU A 135 0.60 -2.04 0.03
N CYS A 136 -0.31 -2.87 -0.44
CA CYS A 136 -0.02 -3.91 -1.42
C CYS A 136 -1.05 -3.91 -2.54
N THR A 137 -0.60 -4.02 -3.79
CA THR A 137 -1.48 -4.20 -4.96
C THR A 137 -1.68 -5.66 -5.33
N ILE A 138 -0.97 -6.59 -4.67
CA ILE A 138 -1.01 -8.03 -4.93
C ILE A 138 -2.16 -8.65 -4.14
N ASN A 139 -2.91 -9.55 -4.77
CA ASN A 139 -3.97 -10.28 -4.10
C ASN A 139 -3.39 -11.14 -2.95
N PRO A 140 -3.93 -11.06 -1.73
CA PRO A 140 -3.48 -11.86 -0.60
C PRO A 140 -3.48 -13.38 -0.83
N CYS A 141 -4.34 -13.86 -1.72
CA CYS A 141 -4.42 -15.28 -2.06
C CYS A 141 -3.24 -15.79 -2.89
N ASP A 142 -2.50 -14.90 -3.57
CA ASP A 142 -1.42 -15.30 -4.47
C ASP A 142 -0.10 -15.54 -3.74
N ILE A 143 0.04 -14.97 -2.52
CA ILE A 143 1.25 -15.11 -1.69
C ILE A 143 0.79 -15.16 -0.23
N HIS A 144 1.53 -15.87 0.63
CA HIS A 144 1.33 -15.81 2.09
C HIS A 144 1.74 -14.42 2.64
N MET A 145 0.96 -13.42 2.28
CA MET A 145 1.29 -12.01 2.51
C MET A 145 1.55 -11.66 3.98
N GLY A 146 0.82 -12.29 4.90
CA GLY A 146 1.07 -12.09 6.33
C GLY A 146 2.52 -12.44 6.72
N ASN A 147 3.09 -13.50 6.15
CA ASN A 147 4.47 -13.92 6.41
C ASN A 147 5.47 -12.94 5.78
N VAL A 148 5.22 -12.50 4.54
CA VAL A 148 6.06 -11.51 3.86
C VAL A 148 6.08 -10.19 4.62
N ILE A 149 4.91 -9.71 5.06
CA ILE A 149 4.79 -8.47 5.83
C ILE A 149 5.52 -8.56 7.19
N CYS A 150 5.43 -9.68 7.89
CA CYS A 150 6.19 -9.88 9.14
C CYS A 150 7.69 -9.83 8.88
N SER A 151 8.19 -10.53 7.85
CA SER A 151 9.62 -10.50 7.48
C SER A 151 10.10 -9.09 7.14
N LEU A 152 9.33 -8.32 6.36
CA LEU A 152 9.65 -6.93 6.04
C LEU A 152 9.62 -6.01 7.28
N SER A 153 8.86 -6.39 8.32
CA SER A 153 8.80 -5.64 9.57
C SER A 153 10.06 -5.83 10.44
N ASP A 154 10.75 -6.97 10.30
CA ASP A 154 11.95 -7.29 11.08
C ASP A 154 13.22 -6.64 10.52
N GLU A 155 13.27 -6.32 9.22
CA GLU A 155 14.45 -5.79 8.54
C GLU A 155 14.71 -4.28 8.78
N GLN A 156 13.90 -3.61 9.58
CA GLN A 156 13.97 -2.18 9.88
C GLN A 156 13.95 -1.93 11.39
#